data_b933671f52638ab88ea762d819352b71
#
_entry.id   b933671f52638ab88ea762d819352b71
#
_cell.length_a   1.000
_cell.length_b   1.000
_cell.length_c   1.000
_cell.angle_alpha   90.00
_cell.angle_beta   90.00
_cell.angle_gamma   90.00
#
_symmetry.space_group_name_H-M   'P 1'
#
loop_
_entity.id
_entity.type
_entity.pdbx_description
1 polymer ?
#
loop_
_entity_poly.entity_id
_entity_poly.type
_entity_poly.pdbx_seq_one_letter_code
_entity_poly.pdbx_strand_id
1 'polypeptide(L)'
;MRIKEMKAGGSAVLFGVIPVGTAFGHWVSKLIALPQLRRLATGEIPWTPLRRPLAQSTVALVSSGGVHLRSDRPFNLNGDPTFRIIPKGAQQTDLAISHQAYDRTDALRDINLVFPIERLRELEAERVIGRLSDVHYGFGLMGSAKRLMPAIREVARRIREAGVDLVLLVPA
;
A
#
# COMPACT_ATOMS: atom_id res chain seq x y z
N MET A 1 7.41 -25.59 -21.19
CA MET A 1 7.07 -24.49 -20.27
C MET A 1 5.60 -24.63 -19.93
N ARG A 2 5.26 -25.16 -18.73
CA ARG A 2 3.86 -25.43 -18.33
C ARG A 2 3.24 -24.17 -17.72
N ILE A 3 2.21 -23.65 -18.36
CA ILE A 3 1.36 -22.59 -17.83
C ILE A 3 0.43 -23.22 -16.79
N LYS A 4 0.54 -22.80 -15.53
CA LYS A 4 -0.40 -23.21 -14.48
C LYS A 4 -1.58 -22.25 -14.49
N GLU A 5 -2.73 -22.69 -14.96
CA GLU A 5 -3.99 -21.97 -14.81
C GLU A 5 -4.44 -22.04 -13.36
N MET A 6 -4.53 -20.90 -12.71
CA MET A 6 -5.23 -20.78 -11.43
C MET A 6 -6.60 -20.15 -11.68
N LYS A 7 -7.65 -20.97 -11.60
CA LYS A 7 -9.04 -20.53 -11.60
C LYS A 7 -9.39 -19.95 -10.22
N ALA A 8 -9.54 -18.65 -10.15
CA ALA A 8 -10.28 -18.00 -9.07
C ALA A 8 -11.41 -17.19 -9.70
N GLY A 9 -12.62 -17.52 -9.36
CA GLY A 9 -13.91 -17.01 -9.76
C GLY A 9 -13.97 -15.81 -10.72
N GLY A 10 -14.21 -16.04 -11.98
CA GLY A 10 -14.80 -15.07 -12.91
C GLY A 10 -13.87 -14.08 -13.61
N SER A 11 -12.57 -14.10 -13.39
CA SER A 11 -11.58 -13.39 -14.22
C SER A 11 -10.28 -14.15 -14.18
N ALA A 12 -9.92 -14.79 -15.29
CA ALA A 12 -8.60 -15.38 -15.46
C ALA A 12 -7.56 -14.25 -15.50
N VAL A 13 -6.89 -14.02 -14.37
CA VAL A 13 -5.70 -13.16 -14.36
C VAL A 13 -4.54 -14.05 -14.78
N LEU A 14 -4.10 -13.89 -16.01
CA LEU A 14 -2.95 -14.57 -16.58
C LEU A 14 -1.67 -13.96 -15.95
N PHE A 15 -1.27 -14.43 -14.77
CA PHE A 15 0.06 -14.20 -14.24
C PHE A 15 1.00 -15.33 -14.71
N GLY A 16 1.33 -15.31 -16.00
CA GLY A 16 2.56 -15.94 -16.46
C GLY A 16 3.73 -15.08 -16.00
N VAL A 17 4.86 -15.70 -15.70
CA VAL A 17 6.11 -15.00 -15.43
C VAL A 17 6.49 -14.20 -16.68
N ILE A 18 5.99 -12.98 -16.76
CA ILE A 18 6.46 -11.99 -17.75
C ILE A 18 7.75 -11.47 -17.17
N PRO A 19 8.91 -11.62 -17.83
CA PRO A 19 10.16 -11.07 -17.33
C PRO A 19 10.01 -9.55 -17.24
N VAL A 20 9.79 -9.06 -16.04
CA VAL A 20 9.75 -7.63 -15.73
C VAL A 20 11.16 -7.11 -16.01
N GLY A 21 11.27 -6.13 -16.95
CA GLY A 21 12.58 -5.60 -17.37
C GLY A 21 12.92 -5.85 -18.83
N THR A 22 12.14 -6.65 -19.56
CA THR A 22 12.27 -6.76 -21.02
C THR A 22 11.34 -5.80 -21.75
N ALA A 23 11.71 -5.34 -22.94
CA ALA A 23 10.85 -4.50 -23.79
C ALA A 23 9.48 -5.15 -24.05
N PHE A 24 9.43 -6.48 -24.18
CA PHE A 24 8.21 -7.25 -24.32
C PHE A 24 7.35 -7.23 -23.03
N GLY A 25 7.96 -7.38 -21.86
CA GLY A 25 7.27 -7.29 -20.56
C GLY A 25 6.64 -5.91 -20.35
N HIS A 26 7.36 -4.84 -20.69
CA HIS A 26 6.81 -3.47 -20.65
C HIS A 26 5.65 -3.26 -21.64
N TRP A 27 5.72 -3.83 -22.83
CA TRP A 27 4.64 -3.72 -23.81
C TRP A 27 3.37 -4.45 -23.33
N VAL A 28 3.50 -5.67 -22.81
CA VAL A 28 2.38 -6.46 -22.27
C VAL A 28 1.77 -5.78 -21.03
N SER A 29 2.60 -5.24 -20.14
CA SER A 29 2.13 -4.49 -18.95
C SER A 29 1.33 -3.26 -19.36
N LYS A 30 1.77 -2.51 -20.39
CA LYS A 30 1.01 -1.37 -20.93
C LYS A 30 -0.32 -1.80 -21.55
N LEU A 31 -0.36 -2.91 -22.29
CA LEU A 31 -1.58 -3.42 -22.91
C LEU A 31 -2.64 -3.82 -21.87
N ILE A 32 -2.21 -4.38 -20.74
CA ILE A 32 -3.10 -4.79 -19.63
C ILE A 32 -3.51 -3.58 -18.79
N ALA A 33 -2.58 -2.66 -18.52
CA ALA A 33 -2.82 -1.52 -17.64
C ALA A 33 -3.62 -0.39 -18.32
N LEU A 34 -3.38 -0.12 -19.60
CA LEU A 34 -4.01 1.00 -20.32
C LEU A 34 -5.55 0.99 -20.30
N PRO A 35 -6.26 -0.14 -20.50
CA PRO A 35 -7.72 -0.15 -20.42
C PRO A 35 -8.23 0.13 -19.00
N GLN A 36 -7.50 -0.32 -17.98
CA GLN A 36 -7.84 -0.09 -16.57
C GLN A 36 -7.58 1.37 -16.18
N LEU A 37 -6.44 1.93 -16.61
CA LEU A 37 -6.09 3.34 -16.40
C LEU A 37 -7.08 4.28 -17.11
N ARG A 38 -7.51 3.94 -18.33
CA ARG A 38 -8.54 4.73 -19.04
C ARG A 38 -9.88 4.74 -18.32
N ARG A 39 -10.29 3.64 -17.69
CA ARG A 39 -11.52 3.58 -16.88
C ARG A 39 -11.40 4.41 -15.60
N LEU A 40 -10.20 4.54 -15.03
CA LEU A 40 -9.94 5.38 -13.85
C LEU A 40 -9.80 6.86 -14.22
N ALA A 41 -9.34 7.17 -15.45
CA ALA A 41 -9.10 8.54 -15.91
C ALA A 41 -10.37 9.29 -16.37
N THR A 42 -11.53 8.66 -16.42
CA THR A 42 -12.79 9.27 -16.92
C THR A 42 -13.62 9.94 -15.83
N GLY A 43 -13.18 9.97 -14.58
CA GLY A 43 -13.85 10.63 -13.46
C GLY A 43 -13.16 11.93 -13.04
N GLU A 44 -13.88 12.83 -12.40
CA GLU A 44 -13.25 13.92 -11.67
C GLU A 44 -12.29 13.36 -10.62
N ILE A 45 -11.04 13.84 -10.61
CA ILE A 45 -10.09 13.48 -9.57
C ILE A 45 -10.59 14.10 -8.26
N PRO A 46 -10.99 13.31 -7.26
CA PRO A 46 -11.45 13.86 -6.00
C PRO A 46 -10.32 14.66 -5.35
N TRP A 47 -10.55 15.94 -5.18
CA TRP A 47 -9.60 16.84 -4.54
C TRP A 47 -10.18 17.32 -3.21
N THR A 48 -9.44 17.10 -2.12
CA THR A 48 -9.77 17.63 -0.80
C THR A 48 -8.64 18.56 -0.37
N PRO A 49 -8.89 19.87 -0.25
CA PRO A 49 -7.86 20.80 0.20
C PRO A 49 -7.46 20.52 1.64
N LEU A 50 -6.19 20.73 1.93
CA LEU A 50 -5.68 20.61 3.30
C LEU A 50 -6.34 21.67 4.18
N ARG A 51 -6.88 21.27 5.32
CA ARG A 51 -7.68 22.16 6.21
C ARG A 51 -6.81 23.09 7.03
N ARG A 52 -5.54 22.76 7.23
CA ARG A 52 -4.56 23.53 8.00
C ARG A 52 -3.17 23.38 7.39
N PRO A 53 -2.20 24.25 7.69
CA PRO A 53 -0.83 24.11 7.22
C PRO A 53 -0.24 22.75 7.57
N LEU A 54 0.64 22.21 6.74
CA LEU A 54 1.26 20.91 6.93
C LEU A 54 1.95 20.78 8.29
N ALA A 55 2.65 21.85 8.72
CA ALA A 55 3.30 21.92 10.03
C ALA A 55 2.35 21.86 11.24
N GLN A 56 1.05 21.87 11.02
CA GLN A 56 0.01 21.73 12.05
C GLN A 56 -0.84 20.48 11.82
N SER A 57 -0.58 19.72 10.75
CA SER A 57 -1.37 18.58 10.34
C SER A 57 -0.91 17.29 10.99
N THR A 58 -1.87 16.45 11.39
CA THR A 58 -1.61 15.06 11.80
C THR A 58 -1.58 14.18 10.55
N VAL A 59 -0.49 13.42 10.38
CA VAL A 59 -0.24 12.59 9.19
C VAL A 59 -0.31 11.11 9.55
N ALA A 60 -1.05 10.32 8.78
CA ALA A 60 -1.03 8.86 8.84
C ALA A 60 -0.38 8.27 7.58
N LEU A 61 0.20 7.08 7.72
CA LEU A 61 0.81 6.31 6.64
C LEU A 61 -0.05 5.09 6.34
N VAL A 62 -0.34 4.87 5.08
CA VAL A 62 -1.01 3.66 4.58
C VAL A 62 -0.20 3.12 3.41
N SER A 63 0.22 1.86 3.48
CA SER A 63 1.00 1.23 2.41
C SER A 63 0.33 -0.06 1.92
N SER A 64 0.42 -0.33 0.63
CA SER A 64 0.04 -1.62 0.04
C SER A 64 1.23 -2.59 -0.08
N GLY A 65 2.40 -2.24 0.43
CA GLY A 65 3.64 -3.02 0.30
C GLY A 65 3.72 -4.31 1.13
N GLY A 66 2.63 -4.74 1.77
CA GLY A 66 2.62 -5.97 2.56
C GLY A 66 3.33 -5.85 3.91
N VAL A 67 3.48 -4.62 4.41
CA VAL A 67 4.18 -4.37 5.68
C VAL A 67 3.28 -4.69 6.88
N HIS A 68 3.83 -5.37 7.86
CA HIS A 68 3.16 -5.75 9.11
C HIS A 68 4.18 -5.89 10.25
N LEU A 69 3.72 -5.97 11.50
CA LEU A 69 4.61 -6.34 12.61
C LEU A 69 5.07 -7.81 12.46
N ARG A 70 6.29 -8.12 12.88
CA ARG A 70 6.80 -9.52 12.91
C ARG A 70 5.97 -10.41 13.83
N SER A 71 5.33 -9.83 14.85
CA SER A 71 4.40 -10.51 15.74
C SER A 71 3.02 -10.77 15.15
N ASP A 72 2.67 -10.08 14.07
CA ASP A 72 1.39 -10.29 13.39
C ASP A 72 1.38 -11.57 12.57
N ARG A 73 0.17 -12.09 12.33
CA ARG A 73 0.00 -13.10 11.29
C ARG A 73 0.37 -12.50 9.93
N PRO A 74 1.31 -13.12 9.17
CA PRO A 74 1.68 -12.67 7.83
C PRO A 74 0.46 -12.56 6.90
N PHE A 75 0.53 -11.67 5.90
CA PHE A 75 -0.50 -11.62 4.87
C PHE A 75 -0.51 -12.89 4.02
N ASN A 76 -1.70 -13.30 3.60
CA ASN A 76 -1.84 -14.38 2.62
C ASN A 76 -1.37 -13.89 1.24
N LEU A 77 -0.31 -14.50 0.72
CA LEU A 77 0.29 -14.12 -0.56
C LEU A 77 -0.62 -14.35 -1.78
N ASN A 78 -1.66 -15.17 -1.64
CA ASN A 78 -2.65 -15.40 -2.70
C ASN A 78 -3.82 -14.38 -2.67
N GLY A 79 -3.67 -13.33 -1.89
CA GLY A 79 -4.65 -12.25 -1.71
C GLY A 79 -5.20 -12.22 -0.29
N ASP A 80 -5.00 -11.09 0.38
CA ASP A 80 -5.47 -10.84 1.74
C ASP A 80 -6.30 -9.55 1.75
N PRO A 81 -7.60 -9.60 2.04
CA PRO A 81 -8.46 -8.42 2.06
C PRO A 81 -8.40 -7.66 3.40
N THR A 82 -7.50 -8.05 4.30
CA THR A 82 -7.37 -7.44 5.63
C THR A 82 -6.23 -6.42 5.67
N PHE A 83 -6.12 -5.69 6.76
CA PHE A 83 -5.02 -4.78 7.04
C PHE A 83 -4.30 -5.15 8.34
N ARG A 84 -3.12 -4.58 8.56
CA ARG A 84 -2.39 -4.63 9.83
C ARG A 84 -2.23 -3.23 10.38
N ILE A 85 -2.26 -3.12 11.70
CA ILE A 85 -2.07 -1.87 12.42
C ILE A 85 -0.62 -1.80 12.86
N ILE A 86 0.05 -0.72 12.52
CA ILE A 86 1.46 -0.51 12.82
C ILE A 86 1.55 0.72 13.73
N PRO A 87 1.98 0.57 14.99
CA PRO A 87 2.10 1.69 15.90
C PRO A 87 3.20 2.66 15.47
N LYS A 88 3.04 3.94 15.78
CA LYS A 88 4.02 5.02 15.53
C LYS A 88 5.44 4.66 16.00
N GLY A 89 5.55 3.96 17.11
CA GLY A 89 6.83 3.58 17.71
C GLY A 89 7.53 2.37 17.07
N ALA A 90 6.89 1.65 16.13
CA ALA A 90 7.49 0.46 15.54
C ALA A 90 8.82 0.78 14.82
N GLN A 91 9.88 0.04 15.14
CA GLN A 91 11.18 0.17 14.52
C GLN A 91 11.25 -0.69 13.25
N GLN A 92 12.21 -0.46 12.37
CA GLN A 92 12.42 -1.30 11.18
C GLN A 92 12.59 -2.78 11.56
N THR A 93 13.26 -3.07 12.67
CA THR A 93 13.47 -4.44 13.19
C THR A 93 12.18 -5.15 13.61
N ASP A 94 11.13 -4.39 13.95
CA ASP A 94 9.83 -4.94 14.36
C ASP A 94 8.95 -5.27 13.15
N LEU A 95 9.33 -4.81 11.97
CA LEU A 95 8.54 -4.92 10.77
C LEU A 95 8.97 -6.07 9.87
N ALA A 96 8.02 -6.60 9.13
CA ALA A 96 8.22 -7.61 8.09
C ALA A 96 7.40 -7.28 6.86
N ILE A 97 7.74 -7.89 5.72
CA ILE A 97 7.05 -7.71 4.44
C ILE A 97 6.53 -9.05 3.95
N SER A 98 5.22 -9.16 3.74
CA SER A 98 4.56 -10.30 3.11
C SER A 98 3.84 -9.85 1.84
N HIS A 99 4.57 -9.86 0.72
CA HIS A 99 4.10 -9.49 -0.61
C HIS A 99 4.87 -10.26 -1.69
N GLN A 100 4.27 -10.48 -2.87
CA GLN A 100 4.92 -11.25 -3.95
C GLN A 100 4.80 -10.61 -5.34
N ALA A 101 4.13 -9.47 -5.47
CA ALA A 101 3.90 -8.86 -6.78
C ALA A 101 5.00 -7.86 -7.19
N TYR A 102 5.98 -7.58 -6.31
CA TYR A 102 7.13 -6.75 -6.61
C TYR A 102 8.43 -7.38 -6.07
N ASP A 103 9.58 -6.94 -6.57
CA ASP A 103 10.89 -7.32 -6.03
C ASP A 103 11.11 -6.62 -4.69
N ARG A 104 11.23 -7.41 -3.63
CA ARG A 104 11.38 -6.94 -2.25
C ARG A 104 12.82 -6.78 -1.81
N THR A 105 13.80 -7.05 -2.68
CA THR A 105 15.22 -7.12 -2.30
C THR A 105 15.68 -5.85 -1.60
N ASP A 106 15.38 -4.69 -2.16
CA ASP A 106 15.78 -3.41 -1.56
C ASP A 106 14.87 -3.01 -0.39
N ALA A 107 13.57 -3.29 -0.47
CA ALA A 107 12.63 -3.03 0.64
C ALA A 107 12.93 -3.87 1.90
N LEU A 108 13.57 -5.05 1.75
CA LEU A 108 14.05 -5.86 2.87
C LEU A 108 15.32 -5.29 3.51
N ARG A 109 16.09 -4.48 2.77
CA ARG A 109 17.27 -3.75 3.28
C ARG A 109 16.89 -2.44 3.94
N ASP A 110 15.94 -1.72 3.33
CA ASP A 110 15.40 -0.48 3.84
C ASP A 110 13.87 -0.46 3.65
N ILE A 111 13.14 -0.67 4.74
CA ILE A 111 11.68 -0.73 4.71
C ILE A 111 11.05 0.61 4.36
N ASN A 112 11.80 1.73 4.51
CA ASN A 112 11.32 3.06 4.16
C ASN A 112 10.99 3.21 2.67
N LEU A 113 11.49 2.33 1.80
CA LEU A 113 11.12 2.32 0.38
C LEU A 113 9.63 2.02 0.16
N VAL A 114 9.01 1.23 1.04
CA VAL A 114 7.59 0.84 0.94
C VAL A 114 6.77 1.26 2.16
N PHE A 115 7.43 1.68 3.24
CA PHE A 115 6.79 2.14 4.48
C PHE A 115 7.65 3.19 5.19
N PRO A 116 7.71 4.43 4.68
CA PRO A 116 8.65 5.47 5.09
C PRO A 116 8.35 6.09 6.47
N ILE A 117 8.17 5.24 7.47
CA ILE A 117 7.80 5.69 8.82
C ILE A 117 8.92 6.46 9.52
N GLU A 118 10.19 6.08 9.29
CA GLU A 118 11.33 6.79 9.86
C GLU A 118 11.49 8.17 9.22
N ARG A 119 11.30 8.27 7.90
CA ARG A 119 11.32 9.56 7.18
C ARG A 119 10.22 10.49 7.69
N LEU A 120 9.03 9.95 7.98
CA LEU A 120 7.94 10.74 8.54
C LEU A 120 8.24 11.20 9.98
N ARG A 121 8.95 10.40 10.78
CA ARG A 121 9.40 10.82 12.12
C ARG A 121 10.44 11.94 12.06
N GLU A 122 11.33 11.90 11.09
CA GLU A 122 12.27 12.99 10.83
C GLU A 122 11.54 14.27 10.49
N LEU A 123 10.57 14.21 9.58
CA LEU A 123 9.74 15.37 9.22
C LEU A 123 8.91 15.90 10.40
N GLU A 124 8.48 15.04 11.33
CA GLU A 124 7.85 15.46 12.57
C GLU A 124 8.86 16.19 13.50
N ALA A 125 10.05 15.62 13.66
CA ALA A 125 11.11 16.23 14.49
C ALA A 125 11.56 17.58 13.94
N GLU A 126 11.63 17.71 12.61
CA GLU A 126 11.96 18.96 11.91
C GLU A 126 10.77 19.95 11.85
N ARG A 127 9.60 19.58 12.36
CA ARG A 127 8.36 20.37 12.33
C ARG A 127 7.86 20.69 10.90
N VAL A 128 8.25 19.91 9.90
CA VAL A 128 7.71 19.99 8.54
C VAL A 128 6.25 19.50 8.53
N ILE A 129 5.97 18.45 9.30
CA ILE A 129 4.60 18.01 9.63
C ILE A 129 4.31 18.30 11.10
N GLY A 130 3.03 18.48 11.43
CA GLY A 130 2.64 18.79 12.82
C GLY A 130 2.83 17.60 13.76
N ARG A 131 2.30 16.44 13.38
CA ARG A 131 2.35 15.21 14.19
C ARG A 131 2.15 13.97 13.32
N LEU A 132 2.81 12.87 13.67
CA LEU A 132 2.43 11.54 13.19
C LEU A 132 1.25 10.98 13.98
N SER A 133 0.33 10.32 13.30
CA SER A 133 -0.71 9.51 13.92
C SER A 133 -0.09 8.42 14.82
N ASP A 134 -0.80 8.04 15.87
CA ASP A 134 -0.32 6.99 16.80
C ASP A 134 -0.30 5.60 16.14
N VAL A 135 -1.07 5.44 15.04
CA VAL A 135 -1.14 4.20 14.25
C VAL A 135 -1.12 4.49 12.76
N HIS A 136 -0.56 3.52 12.03
CA HIS A 136 -0.45 3.47 10.59
C HIS A 136 -0.99 2.12 10.09
N TYR A 137 -1.12 1.95 8.76
CA TYR A 137 -1.78 0.76 8.21
C TYR A 137 -0.99 0.14 7.08
N GLY A 138 -0.81 -1.18 7.14
CA GLY A 138 -0.28 -1.99 6.06
C GLY A 138 -1.37 -2.84 5.43
N PHE A 139 -1.37 -2.93 4.11
CA PHE A 139 -2.16 -3.85 3.31
C PHE A 139 -1.24 -4.80 2.55
N GLY A 140 -1.68 -6.04 2.37
CA GLY A 140 -0.98 -7.03 1.56
C GLY A 140 -1.40 -7.00 0.09
N LEU A 141 -1.07 -8.06 -0.63
CA LEU A 141 -1.47 -8.23 -2.02
C LEU A 141 -3.00 -8.26 -2.15
N MET A 142 -3.52 -7.35 -2.94
CA MET A 142 -4.94 -7.15 -3.13
C MET A 142 -5.44 -7.92 -4.35
N GLY A 143 -6.20 -8.99 -4.11
CA GLY A 143 -6.75 -9.80 -5.21
C GLY A 143 -7.95 -9.16 -5.91
N SER A 144 -8.74 -8.31 -5.23
CA SER A 144 -9.96 -7.68 -5.78
C SER A 144 -10.35 -6.46 -4.96
N ALA A 145 -10.57 -5.33 -5.63
CA ALA A 145 -11.05 -4.09 -5.00
C ALA A 145 -12.36 -4.29 -4.23
N LYS A 146 -13.30 -5.09 -4.75
CA LYS A 146 -14.58 -5.37 -4.09
C LYS A 146 -14.39 -6.06 -2.73
N ARG A 147 -13.46 -7.01 -2.63
CA ARG A 147 -13.16 -7.72 -1.38
C ARG A 147 -12.43 -6.84 -0.36
N LEU A 148 -11.69 -5.85 -0.84
CA LEU A 148 -10.91 -4.94 -0.01
C LEU A 148 -11.77 -3.80 0.59
N MET A 149 -12.88 -3.43 -0.06
CA MET A 149 -13.71 -2.28 0.34
C MET A 149 -14.11 -2.25 1.82
N PRO A 150 -14.49 -3.37 2.48
CA PRO A 150 -14.78 -3.34 3.91
C PRO A 150 -13.58 -2.89 4.77
N ALA A 151 -12.39 -3.41 4.48
CA ALA A 151 -11.15 -3.03 5.19
C ALA A 151 -10.76 -1.57 4.92
N ILE A 152 -10.89 -1.09 3.68
CA ILE A 152 -10.65 0.32 3.33
C ILE A 152 -11.59 1.24 4.12
N ARG A 153 -12.89 0.92 4.17
CA ARG A 153 -13.87 1.72 4.91
C ARG A 153 -13.55 1.77 6.40
N GLU A 154 -13.15 0.64 6.97
CA GLU A 154 -12.76 0.55 8.38
C GLU A 154 -11.51 1.39 8.68
N VAL A 155 -10.47 1.29 7.85
CA VAL A 155 -9.27 2.12 7.98
C VAL A 155 -9.61 3.61 7.82
N ALA A 156 -10.43 3.98 6.85
CA ALA A 156 -10.87 5.35 6.65
C ALA A 156 -11.67 5.90 7.84
N ARG A 157 -12.51 5.06 8.46
CA ARG A 157 -13.24 5.41 9.68
C ARG A 157 -12.26 5.69 10.83
N ARG A 158 -11.32 4.78 11.09
CA ARG A 158 -10.30 4.92 12.15
C ARG A 158 -9.43 6.16 11.98
N ILE A 159 -8.96 6.41 10.75
CA ILE A 159 -8.17 7.59 10.40
C ILE A 159 -8.95 8.88 10.73
N ARG A 160 -10.24 8.91 10.40
CA ARG A 160 -11.11 10.06 10.68
C ARG A 160 -11.33 10.26 12.18
N GLU A 161 -11.61 9.18 12.91
CA GLU A 161 -11.81 9.20 14.36
C GLU A 161 -10.55 9.61 15.12
N ALA A 162 -9.36 9.26 14.60
CA ALA A 162 -8.07 9.69 15.14
C ALA A 162 -7.72 11.15 14.84
N GLY A 163 -8.59 11.89 14.13
CA GLY A 163 -8.36 13.30 13.80
C GLY A 163 -7.19 13.52 12.86
N VAL A 164 -6.93 12.57 11.96
CA VAL A 164 -5.86 12.68 10.94
C VAL A 164 -6.29 13.66 9.86
N ASP A 165 -5.41 14.59 9.52
CA ASP A 165 -5.63 15.63 8.51
C ASP A 165 -5.16 15.20 7.12
N LEU A 166 -4.10 14.40 7.05
CA LEU A 166 -3.45 13.95 5.82
C LEU A 166 -3.08 12.48 5.87
N VAL A 167 -3.28 11.76 4.79
CA VAL A 167 -2.82 10.38 4.63
C VAL A 167 -1.81 10.31 3.51
N LEU A 168 -0.61 9.80 3.82
CA LEU A 168 0.37 9.40 2.83
C LEU A 168 0.04 7.97 2.36
N LEU A 169 -0.32 7.82 1.10
CA LEU A 169 -0.55 6.52 0.46
C LEU A 169 0.70 6.08 -0.29
N VAL A 170 1.26 4.95 0.09
CA VAL A 170 2.45 4.37 -0.56
C VAL A 170 2.04 3.10 -1.30
N PRO A 171 1.95 3.14 -2.64
CA PRO A 171 1.70 1.96 -3.46
C PRO A 171 2.98 1.12 -3.58
N ALA A 172 2.82 -0.20 -3.71
CA ALA A 172 3.88 -1.14 -4.05
C ALA A 172 3.34 -2.31 -4.90
#